data_550fc303ca2efe145f46473e8f00d5ed
#
_entry.id   550fc303ca2efe145f46473e8f00d5ed
#
_cell.length_a   1.000
_cell.length_b   1.000
_cell.length_c   1.000
_cell.angle_alpha   90.00
_cell.angle_beta   90.00
_cell.angle_gamma   90.00
#
_symmetry.space_group_name_H-M   'P 1'
#
loop_
_entity.id
_entity.type
_entity.pdbx_description
1 polymer ?
#
loop_
_entity_poly.entity_id
_entity_poly.type
_entity_poly.pdbx_seq_one_letter_code
_entity_poly.pdbx_strand_id
1 'polypeptide(L)'
;MTTREEAIQACLINSSVYPDTPFHDANWTIIRHQENQKMFAAVYQRKGQTWMNVKVEPLTGDFLRQTYPAVVPAYHMNKTHWISLILDGSLEDSMIQDLIWRKIGRAHV
;
A
#
# COMPACT_ATOMS: atom_id res chain seq x y z
N MET A 1 -3.32 7.09 9.85
CA MET A 1 -2.08 6.34 10.21
C MET A 1 -0.85 7.08 9.69
N THR A 2 0.22 7.00 10.42
CA THR A 2 1.45 7.74 10.10
C THR A 2 2.71 6.90 10.28
N THR A 3 2.63 5.75 10.94
CA THR A 3 3.80 4.93 11.24
C THR A 3 3.90 3.71 10.34
N ARG A 4 5.14 3.21 10.21
CA ARG A 4 5.43 1.98 9.48
C ARG A 4 4.64 0.80 10.07
N GLU A 5 4.63 0.69 11.40
CA GLU A 5 3.95 -0.39 12.10
C GLU A 5 2.45 -0.38 11.84
N GLU A 6 1.81 0.78 11.90
CA GLU A 6 0.40 0.92 11.60
C GLU A 6 0.09 0.50 10.16
N ALA A 7 0.91 0.94 9.21
CA ALA A 7 0.73 0.62 7.80
C ALA A 7 0.87 -0.88 7.53
N ILE A 8 1.89 -1.51 8.10
CA ILE A 8 2.11 -2.95 7.95
C ILE A 8 0.97 -3.74 8.59
N GLN A 9 0.57 -3.38 9.80
CA GLN A 9 -0.53 -4.06 10.48
C GLN A 9 -1.86 -3.91 9.74
N ALA A 10 -2.09 -2.76 9.12
CA ALA A 10 -3.28 -2.56 8.28
C ALA A 10 -3.32 -3.54 7.10
N CYS A 11 -2.17 -3.95 6.59
CA CYS A 11 -2.07 -4.94 5.50
C CYS A 11 -2.21 -6.37 5.98
N LEU A 12 -1.83 -6.67 7.23
CA LEU A 12 -1.78 -8.06 7.75
C LEU A 12 -3.10 -8.43 8.44
N ILE A 13 -4.22 -8.28 7.73
CA ILE A 13 -5.55 -8.46 8.32
C ILE A 13 -5.99 -9.92 8.38
N ASN A 14 -5.31 -10.83 7.68
CA ASN A 14 -5.61 -12.27 7.76
C ASN A 14 -4.41 -13.08 7.29
N SER A 15 -4.53 -14.43 7.35
CA SER A 15 -3.45 -15.35 7.03
C SER A 15 -3.20 -15.54 5.53
N SER A 16 -3.98 -14.87 4.66
CA SER A 16 -3.77 -14.98 3.21
C SER A 16 -2.66 -14.10 2.68
N VAL A 17 -2.06 -13.28 3.54
CA VAL A 17 -0.98 -12.36 3.18
C VAL A 17 0.17 -12.46 4.16
N TYR A 18 1.36 -12.03 3.74
CA TYR A 18 2.53 -12.06 4.59
C TYR A 18 3.50 -10.93 4.23
N PRO A 19 4.28 -10.43 5.20
CA PRO A 19 5.31 -9.44 4.95
C PRO A 19 6.59 -10.11 4.45
N ASP A 20 7.33 -9.41 3.59
CA ASP A 20 8.60 -9.86 3.06
C ASP A 20 9.56 -8.67 2.97
N THR A 21 10.82 -8.91 3.27
CA THR A 21 11.90 -7.93 3.13
C THR A 21 12.94 -8.47 2.18
N PRO A 22 12.63 -8.54 0.85
CA PRO A 22 13.47 -9.26 -0.11
C PRO A 22 14.74 -8.51 -0.50
N PHE A 23 14.85 -7.23 -0.15
CA PHE A 23 16.00 -6.41 -0.48
C PHE A 23 16.97 -6.34 0.68
N HIS A 24 18.25 -6.08 0.40
CA HIS A 24 19.22 -5.82 1.46
C HIS A 24 18.94 -4.51 2.21
N ASP A 25 18.10 -3.67 1.64
CA ASP A 25 17.65 -2.44 2.25
C ASP A 25 16.45 -2.73 3.18
N ALA A 26 16.67 -2.63 4.48
CA ALA A 26 15.63 -2.85 5.49
C ALA A 26 14.51 -1.81 5.43
N ASN A 27 14.65 -0.77 4.62
CA ASN A 27 13.63 0.27 4.47
C ASN A 27 12.34 -0.27 3.85
N TRP A 28 12.42 -1.23 2.94
CA TRP A 28 11.28 -1.70 2.19
C TRP A 28 10.68 -2.97 2.79
N THR A 29 9.41 -2.91 3.21
CA THR A 29 8.63 -4.09 3.57
C THR A 29 7.55 -4.29 2.50
N ILE A 30 7.59 -5.43 1.84
CA ILE A 30 6.66 -5.81 0.77
C ILE A 30 5.59 -6.69 1.37
N ILE A 31 4.33 -6.49 0.99
CA ILE A 31 3.23 -7.34 1.43
C ILE A 31 2.77 -8.18 0.23
N ARG A 32 2.75 -9.49 0.42
CA ARG A 32 2.48 -10.46 -0.64
C ARG A 32 1.27 -11.33 -0.31
N HIS A 33 0.59 -11.79 -1.37
CA HIS A 33 -0.41 -12.84 -1.26
C HIS A 33 0.28 -14.20 -1.04
N GLN A 34 -0.22 -15.00 -0.09
CA GLN A 34 0.29 -16.37 0.12
C GLN A 34 0.08 -17.25 -1.12
N GLU A 35 -1.03 -17.05 -1.81
CA GLU A 35 -1.45 -17.88 -2.94
C GLU A 35 -0.43 -17.89 -4.08
N ASN A 36 0.13 -16.74 -4.43
CA ASN A 36 0.96 -16.60 -5.64
C ASN A 36 2.23 -15.78 -5.42
N GLN A 37 2.50 -15.33 -4.20
CA GLN A 37 3.65 -14.51 -3.79
C GLN A 37 3.70 -13.15 -4.51
N LYS A 38 2.60 -12.74 -5.15
CA LYS A 38 2.55 -11.42 -5.80
C LYS A 38 2.34 -10.33 -4.75
N MET A 39 3.08 -9.24 -4.91
CA MET A 39 2.96 -8.10 -4.01
C MET A 39 1.73 -7.27 -4.38
N PHE A 40 1.08 -6.69 -3.35
CA PHE A 40 0.00 -5.73 -3.55
C PHE A 40 0.24 -4.43 -2.79
N ALA A 41 1.21 -4.39 -1.88
CA ALA A 41 1.57 -3.19 -1.14
C ALA A 41 3.05 -3.21 -0.78
N ALA A 42 3.60 -2.02 -0.56
CA ALA A 42 4.97 -1.85 -0.06
C ALA A 42 4.98 -0.68 0.90
N VAL A 43 5.64 -0.83 2.05
CA VAL A 43 5.76 0.21 3.06
C VAL A 43 7.24 0.58 3.21
N TYR A 44 7.53 1.87 3.23
CA TYR A 44 8.89 2.37 3.30
C TYR A 44 8.92 3.79 3.85
N GLN A 45 10.11 4.24 4.27
CA GLN A 45 10.34 5.62 4.68
C GLN A 45 10.92 6.41 3.52
N ARG A 46 10.44 7.63 3.33
CA ARG A 46 10.94 8.54 2.30
C ARG A 46 10.74 9.97 2.74
N LYS A 47 11.81 10.78 2.68
CA LYS A 47 11.76 12.20 3.06
C LYS A 47 11.21 12.42 4.47
N GLY A 48 11.57 11.54 5.41
CA GLY A 48 11.15 11.65 6.80
C GLY A 48 9.71 11.25 7.07
N GLN A 49 9.02 10.65 6.11
CA GLN A 49 7.63 10.22 6.25
C GLN A 49 7.48 8.75 5.87
N THR A 50 6.43 8.11 6.38
CA THR A 50 6.06 6.77 5.96
C THR A 50 5.25 6.86 4.67
N TRP A 51 5.61 6.08 3.69
CA TRP A 51 4.92 5.96 2.41
C TRP A 51 4.42 4.53 2.23
N MET A 52 3.29 4.39 1.55
CA MET A 52 2.75 3.09 1.17
C MET A 52 2.44 3.11 -0.31
N ASN A 53 3.04 2.19 -1.07
CA ASN A 53 2.59 1.92 -2.43
C ASN A 53 1.52 0.84 -2.36
N VAL A 54 0.44 1.03 -3.06
CA VAL A 54 -0.65 0.06 -3.11
C VAL A 54 -1.13 -0.10 -4.55
N LYS A 55 -1.42 -1.35 -4.92
CA LYS A 55 -1.94 -1.67 -6.24
C LYS A 55 -3.41 -1.26 -6.32
N VAL A 56 -3.81 -0.63 -7.43
CA VAL A 56 -5.17 -0.13 -7.61
C VAL A 56 -5.62 -0.32 -9.07
N GLU A 57 -6.92 -0.29 -9.29
CA GLU A 57 -7.46 -0.17 -10.63
C GLU A 57 -7.10 1.21 -11.20
N PRO A 58 -6.78 1.33 -12.49
CA PRO A 58 -6.32 2.61 -13.06
C PRO A 58 -7.27 3.79 -12.83
N LEU A 59 -8.57 3.59 -12.99
CA LEU A 59 -9.53 4.67 -12.78
C LEU A 59 -9.62 5.08 -11.31
N THR A 60 -9.52 4.13 -10.39
CA THR A 60 -9.46 4.41 -8.97
C THR A 60 -8.22 5.24 -8.63
N GLY A 61 -7.07 4.84 -9.17
CA GLY A 61 -5.82 5.58 -8.97
C GLY A 61 -5.92 7.02 -9.46
N ASP A 62 -6.47 7.23 -10.65
CA ASP A 62 -6.66 8.57 -11.21
C ASP A 62 -7.56 9.42 -10.30
N PHE A 63 -8.68 8.86 -9.87
CA PHE A 63 -9.62 9.56 -8.99
C PHE A 63 -8.95 9.96 -7.67
N LEU A 64 -8.23 9.04 -7.04
CA LEU A 64 -7.59 9.29 -5.75
C LEU A 64 -6.49 10.35 -5.87
N ARG A 65 -5.68 10.31 -6.94
CA ARG A 65 -4.64 11.32 -7.15
C ARG A 65 -5.21 12.72 -7.38
N GLN A 66 -6.37 12.80 -8.03
CA GLN A 66 -7.02 14.11 -8.26
C GLN A 66 -7.71 14.63 -7.00
N THR A 67 -8.13 13.73 -6.11
CA THR A 67 -8.93 14.08 -4.94
C THR A 67 -8.06 14.41 -3.71
N TYR A 68 -6.98 13.67 -3.49
CA TYR A 68 -6.19 13.76 -2.26
C TYR A 68 -4.75 14.19 -2.55
N PRO A 69 -4.28 15.32 -1.96
CA PRO A 69 -2.88 15.75 -2.15
C PRO A 69 -1.85 14.70 -1.68
N ALA A 70 -2.18 13.88 -0.68
CA ALA A 70 -1.27 12.85 -0.17
C ALA A 70 -1.25 11.59 -1.04
N VAL A 71 -2.04 11.53 -2.11
CA VAL A 71 -1.99 10.44 -3.09
C VAL A 71 -1.27 10.93 -4.33
N VAL A 72 -0.13 10.30 -4.64
CA VAL A 72 0.76 10.74 -5.71
C VAL A 72 1.10 9.59 -6.65
N PRO A 73 1.67 9.87 -7.84
CA PRO A 73 2.13 8.80 -8.73
C PRO A 73 3.10 7.85 -8.03
N ALA A 74 2.98 6.57 -8.31
CA ALA A 74 3.72 5.54 -7.58
C ALA A 74 5.23 5.70 -7.69
N TYR A 75 5.89 5.75 -6.54
CA TYR A 75 7.34 5.83 -6.44
C TYR A 75 7.96 4.47 -6.76
N HIS A 76 8.84 4.41 -7.77
CA HIS A 76 9.53 3.20 -8.21
C HIS A 76 8.63 2.06 -8.71
N MET A 77 7.38 2.36 -9.08
CA MET A 77 6.45 1.35 -9.57
C MET A 77 5.71 1.83 -10.81
N ASN A 78 5.03 0.91 -11.49
CA ASN A 78 4.19 1.22 -12.63
C ASN A 78 3.08 2.18 -12.19
N LYS A 79 2.99 3.34 -12.83
CA LYS A 79 2.09 4.42 -12.42
C LYS A 79 0.66 4.25 -12.91
N THR A 80 0.38 3.26 -13.75
CA THR A 80 -0.96 2.92 -14.18
C THR A 80 -1.68 2.06 -13.14
N HIS A 81 -0.97 1.10 -12.53
CA HIS A 81 -1.54 0.10 -11.63
C HIS A 81 -1.17 0.31 -10.17
N TRP A 82 -0.40 1.34 -9.86
CA TRP A 82 0.06 1.62 -8.50
C TRP A 82 -0.06 3.09 -8.18
N ILE A 83 -0.31 3.38 -6.90
CA ILE A 83 -0.25 4.74 -6.35
C ILE A 83 0.62 4.73 -5.10
N SER A 84 1.17 5.89 -4.76
CA SER A 84 1.86 6.10 -3.49
C SER A 84 0.98 6.93 -2.57
N LEU A 85 0.83 6.46 -1.34
CA LEU A 85 0.14 7.17 -0.27
C LEU A 85 1.21 7.74 0.67
N ILE A 86 1.18 9.07 0.87
CA ILE A 86 2.03 9.71 1.87
C ILE A 86 1.26 9.68 3.18
N LEU A 87 1.75 8.90 4.16
CA LEU A 87 1.04 8.68 5.41
C LEU A 87 1.37 9.79 6.41
N ASP A 88 0.88 10.99 6.12
CA ASP A 88 1.08 12.19 6.93
C ASP A 88 -0.07 12.46 7.91
N GLY A 89 -1.05 11.55 7.97
CA GLY A 89 -2.23 11.68 8.80
C GLY A 89 -3.41 12.36 8.11
N SER A 90 -3.24 12.87 6.89
CA SER A 90 -4.32 13.56 6.18
C SER A 90 -5.31 12.59 5.53
N LEU A 91 -4.91 11.35 5.24
CA LEU A 91 -5.79 10.34 4.67
C LEU A 91 -6.50 9.59 5.81
N GLU A 92 -7.81 9.40 5.66
CA GLU A 92 -8.57 8.63 6.64
C GLU A 92 -8.16 7.17 6.62
N ASP A 93 -8.02 6.56 7.80
CA ASP A 93 -7.66 5.16 7.95
C ASP A 93 -8.64 4.24 7.22
N SER A 94 -9.94 4.58 7.26
CA SER A 94 -10.97 3.79 6.59
C SER A 94 -10.75 3.71 5.07
N MET A 95 -10.29 4.80 4.47
CA MET A 95 -10.01 4.82 3.02
C MET A 95 -8.81 3.92 2.70
N ILE A 96 -7.75 4.01 3.49
CA ILE A 96 -6.55 3.18 3.32
C ILE A 96 -6.90 1.71 3.51
N GLN A 97 -7.66 1.39 4.55
CA GLN A 97 -8.10 0.02 4.85
C GLN A 97 -8.97 -0.54 3.73
N ASP A 98 -9.84 0.29 3.14
CA ASP A 98 -10.68 -0.13 2.02
C ASP A 98 -9.86 -0.49 0.78
N LEU A 99 -8.84 0.31 0.46
CA LEU A 99 -7.95 0.01 -0.66
C LEU A 99 -7.23 -1.33 -0.48
N ILE A 100 -6.76 -1.58 0.73
CA ILE A 100 -6.09 -2.84 1.08
C ILE A 100 -7.09 -4.00 1.01
N TRP A 101 -8.25 -3.85 1.60
CA TRP A 101 -9.30 -4.87 1.62
C TRP A 101 -9.72 -5.29 0.22
N ARG A 102 -9.84 -4.35 -0.71
CA ARG A 102 -10.19 -4.65 -2.11
C ARG A 102 -9.21 -5.62 -2.75
N LYS A 103 -7.92 -5.57 -2.36
CA LYS A 103 -6.91 -6.48 -2.91
C LYS A 103 -6.90 -7.84 -2.22
N ILE A 104 -7.14 -7.87 -0.91
CA ILE A 104 -7.11 -9.10 -0.11
C ILE A 104 -8.45 -9.82 -0.18
N GLY A 105 -9.55 -9.11 -0.01
CA GLY A 105 -10.90 -9.68 0.03
C GLY A 105 -11.30 -10.40 -1.26
N ARG A 106 -10.83 -9.91 -2.41
CA ARG A 106 -11.09 -10.54 -3.70
C ARG A 106 -10.49 -11.93 -3.84
N ALA A 107 -9.45 -12.23 -3.07
CA ALA A 107 -8.82 -13.54 -3.10
C ALA A 107 -9.66 -14.63 -2.40
N HIS A 108 -10.69 -14.22 -1.67
CA HIS A 108 -11.52 -15.12 -0.87
C HIS A 108 -12.94 -15.26 -1.39
N VAL A 109 -13.25 -14.64 -2.51
CA VAL A 109 -14.59 -14.70 -3.09
C VAL A 109 -14.69 -15.76 -4.14
#